data_33769dcffba909ca14ac9b0663097012
#
_entry.id   33769dcffba909ca14ac9b0663097012
#
_cell.length_a   1.000
_cell.length_b   1.000
_cell.length_c   1.000
_cell.angle_alpha   90.00
_cell.angle_beta   90.00
_cell.angle_gamma   90.00
#
_symmetry.space_group_name_H-M   'P 1'
#
loop_
_entity.id
_entity.type
_entity.pdbx_description
1 polymer ?
#
loop_
_entity_poly.entity_id
_entity_poly.type
_entity_poly.pdbx_seq_one_letter_code
_entity_poly.pdbx_strand_id
1 'polypeptide(L)'
;MEIMLPKANYEGRTSLEKVIATRRSVRNFKDEGITLSNIAQLLWAAQGVTDKINRFRTAPSAGALYPLEVFVAVRKADGLDPGVYRYLPDGHKLVKIKDGDVSKAIMKEALWQEWVEKSAIIIVYSAVFGRTTWKYGERGIQYVYMEVGHSAQNVCLQAVSLGLATTTIGAFNDAGIKSVIGMKENETPLYILPVGIPK
;
A
#
# COMPACT_ATOMS: atom_id res chain seq x y z
N MET A 1 -12.61 -8.78 -12.25
CA MET A 1 -11.45 -9.05 -13.14
C MET A 1 -10.20 -9.18 -12.29
N GLU A 2 -9.44 -10.27 -12.48
CA GLU A 2 -8.12 -10.47 -11.84
C GLU A 2 -7.02 -10.07 -12.81
N ILE A 3 -5.97 -9.45 -12.31
CA ILE A 3 -4.80 -9.01 -13.07
C ILE A 3 -3.56 -9.61 -12.41
N MET A 4 -2.83 -10.45 -13.13
CA MET A 4 -1.56 -10.98 -12.67
C MET A 4 -0.49 -9.89 -12.71
N LEU A 5 0.22 -9.72 -11.61
CA LEU A 5 1.31 -8.75 -11.53
C LEU A 5 2.63 -9.33 -12.06
N PRO A 6 3.51 -8.49 -12.61
CA PRO A 6 4.88 -8.87 -12.89
C PRO A 6 5.57 -9.45 -11.64
N LYS A 7 6.42 -10.44 -11.85
CA LYS A 7 7.20 -11.05 -10.74
C LYS A 7 8.02 -9.99 -10.02
N ALA A 8 8.08 -10.10 -8.70
CA ALA A 8 8.94 -9.24 -7.89
C ALA A 8 10.42 -9.48 -8.22
N ASN A 9 11.18 -8.39 -8.25
CA ASN A 9 12.62 -8.43 -8.37
C ASN A 9 13.25 -8.42 -6.97
N TYR A 10 14.13 -9.37 -6.69
CA TYR A 10 14.84 -9.49 -5.41
C TYR A 10 16.21 -8.81 -5.41
N GLU A 11 16.66 -8.33 -6.57
CA GLU A 11 17.97 -7.68 -6.73
C GLU A 11 17.77 -6.19 -7.02
N GLY A 12 17.92 -5.37 -5.99
CA GLY A 12 17.89 -3.91 -6.12
C GLY A 12 19.23 -3.35 -6.57
N ARG A 13 19.20 -2.18 -7.23
CA ARG A 13 20.44 -1.46 -7.65
C ARG A 13 20.99 -0.55 -6.56
N THR A 14 20.23 -0.28 -5.51
CA THR A 14 20.59 0.65 -4.43
C THR A 14 20.70 -0.14 -3.12
N SER A 15 21.80 0.04 -2.38
CA SER A 15 21.98 -0.66 -1.11
C SER A 15 20.94 -0.22 -0.09
N LEU A 16 20.61 -1.13 0.84
CA LEU A 16 19.64 -0.87 1.91
C LEU A 16 20.04 0.36 2.75
N GLU A 17 21.33 0.49 3.07
CA GLU A 17 21.89 1.60 3.87
C GLU A 17 21.65 2.93 3.15
N LYS A 18 21.88 2.96 1.82
CA LYS A 18 21.64 4.15 1.01
C LYS A 18 20.16 4.52 1.00
N VAL A 19 19.27 3.55 0.83
CA VAL A 19 17.82 3.75 0.84
C VAL A 19 17.36 4.29 2.19
N ILE A 20 17.81 3.69 3.29
CA ILE A 20 17.50 4.16 4.65
C ILE A 20 17.99 5.59 4.86
N ALA A 21 19.23 5.90 4.47
CA ALA A 21 19.84 7.22 4.63
C ALA A 21 19.14 8.32 3.81
N THR A 22 18.57 7.97 2.65
CA THR A 22 18.01 8.96 1.71
C THR A 22 16.48 9.06 1.72
N ARG A 23 15.78 8.09 2.32
CA ARG A 23 14.31 8.13 2.44
C ARG A 23 13.85 9.43 3.11
N ARG A 24 12.95 10.13 2.46
CA ARG A 24 12.27 11.34 3.00
C ARG A 24 10.77 11.25 2.69
N SER A 25 9.96 11.92 3.50
CA SER A 25 8.54 12.14 3.20
C SER A 25 8.43 13.24 2.14
N VAL A 26 8.04 12.85 0.94
CA VAL A 26 7.91 13.74 -0.22
C VAL A 26 6.43 13.98 -0.52
N ARG A 27 6.07 15.24 -0.76
CA ARG A 27 4.70 15.72 -0.99
C ARG A 27 4.57 16.50 -2.31
N ASN A 28 5.54 16.39 -3.18
CA ASN A 28 5.55 17.10 -4.46
C ASN A 28 5.92 16.11 -5.57
N PHE A 29 4.95 15.78 -6.41
CA PHE A 29 5.07 14.78 -7.45
C PHE A 29 4.97 15.43 -8.83
N LYS A 30 5.65 14.86 -9.82
CA LYS A 30 5.42 15.15 -11.23
C LYS A 30 4.06 14.57 -11.65
N ASP A 31 3.42 15.19 -12.65
CA ASP A 31 2.22 14.63 -13.24
C ASP A 31 2.55 13.54 -14.27
N GLU A 32 3.27 12.52 -13.82
CA GLU A 32 3.71 11.38 -14.62
C GLU A 32 3.18 10.07 -14.01
N GLY A 33 2.92 9.08 -14.87
CA GLY A 33 2.52 7.74 -14.45
C GLY A 33 3.72 6.92 -13.95
N ILE A 34 3.44 5.84 -13.25
CA ILE A 34 4.42 4.81 -12.91
C ILE A 34 4.04 3.49 -13.58
N THR A 35 4.99 2.61 -13.79
CA THR A 35 4.75 1.34 -14.50
C THR A 35 4.03 0.32 -13.64
N LEU A 36 3.33 -0.63 -14.27
CA LEU A 36 2.74 -1.78 -13.56
C LEU A 36 3.82 -2.57 -12.79
N SER A 37 5.04 -2.65 -13.29
CA SER A 37 6.17 -3.30 -12.60
C SER A 37 6.54 -2.58 -11.30
N ASN A 38 6.51 -1.24 -11.29
CA ASN A 38 6.73 -0.46 -10.07
C ASN A 38 5.62 -0.72 -9.04
N ILE A 39 4.37 -0.74 -9.49
CA ILE A 39 3.21 -1.05 -8.62
C ILE A 39 3.36 -2.45 -8.03
N ALA A 40 3.66 -3.45 -8.86
CA ALA A 40 3.87 -4.83 -8.44
C ALA A 40 4.95 -4.95 -7.36
N GLN A 41 6.09 -4.27 -7.57
CA GLN A 41 7.21 -4.30 -6.64
C GLN A 41 6.86 -3.64 -5.30
N LEU A 42 6.13 -2.51 -5.32
CA LEU A 42 5.67 -1.83 -4.10
C LEU A 42 4.67 -2.69 -3.31
N LEU A 43 3.73 -3.33 -3.99
CA LEU A 43 2.74 -4.20 -3.36
C LEU A 43 3.38 -5.48 -2.81
N TRP A 44 4.39 -6.03 -3.52
CA TRP A 44 5.19 -7.13 -2.99
C TRP A 44 5.95 -6.70 -1.73
N ALA A 45 6.60 -5.55 -1.73
CA ALA A 45 7.29 -5.02 -0.56
C ALA A 45 6.35 -4.83 0.63
N ALA A 46 5.09 -4.47 0.38
CA ALA A 46 4.07 -4.33 1.42
C ALA A 46 3.72 -5.65 2.11
N GLN A 47 3.28 -6.66 1.35
CA GLN A 47 2.69 -7.89 1.88
C GLN A 47 2.95 -9.11 0.99
N GLY A 48 3.94 -9.07 0.11
CA GLY A 48 4.24 -10.20 -0.78
C GLY A 48 4.64 -11.47 -0.04
N VAL A 49 4.24 -12.62 -0.58
CA VAL A 49 4.66 -13.93 -0.04
C VAL A 49 6.11 -14.18 -0.41
N THR A 50 6.94 -14.46 0.59
CA THR A 50 8.39 -14.76 0.45
C THR A 50 8.71 -16.21 0.66
N ASP A 51 7.88 -16.94 1.41
CA ASP A 51 7.96 -18.38 1.65
C ASP A 51 6.63 -19.03 1.26
N LYS A 52 6.64 -19.81 0.19
CA LYS A 52 5.43 -20.46 -0.34
C LYS A 52 4.92 -21.60 0.54
N ILE A 53 5.79 -22.23 1.32
CA ILE A 53 5.45 -23.38 2.18
C ILE A 53 4.76 -22.86 3.45
N ASN A 54 5.42 -21.95 4.16
CA ASN A 54 4.92 -21.38 5.42
C ASN A 54 4.04 -20.14 5.19
N ARG A 55 3.96 -19.64 3.95
CA ARG A 55 3.21 -18.44 3.54
C ARG A 55 3.65 -17.16 4.25
N PHE A 56 4.93 -17.11 4.66
CA PHE A 56 5.49 -15.91 5.25
C PHE A 56 5.56 -14.78 4.24
N ARG A 57 5.38 -13.55 4.74
CA ARG A 57 5.33 -12.33 3.95
C ARG A 57 6.55 -11.43 4.20
N THR A 58 6.67 -10.40 3.39
CA THR A 58 7.73 -9.38 3.48
C THR A 58 7.71 -8.60 4.81
N ALA A 59 6.54 -8.43 5.41
CA ALA A 59 6.39 -7.82 6.73
C ALA A 59 6.10 -8.90 7.79
N PRO A 60 6.71 -8.83 8.99
CA PRO A 60 6.40 -9.74 10.08
C PRO A 60 4.98 -9.50 10.61
N SER A 61 4.29 -10.56 10.96
CA SER A 61 2.94 -10.51 11.54
C SER A 61 2.88 -11.34 12.81
N ALA A 62 2.22 -10.83 13.84
CA ALA A 62 2.04 -11.55 15.10
C ALA A 62 1.30 -12.88 14.87
N GLY A 63 1.99 -14.00 15.18
CA GLY A 63 1.46 -15.35 14.98
C GLY A 63 1.17 -15.71 13.52
N ALA A 64 1.76 -14.99 12.55
CA ALA A 64 1.50 -15.11 11.11
C ALA A 64 0.01 -14.99 10.75
N LEU A 65 -0.73 -14.11 11.42
CA LEU A 65 -2.18 -13.95 11.27
C LEU A 65 -2.59 -12.98 10.16
N TYR A 66 -1.66 -12.12 9.72
CA TYR A 66 -1.80 -11.24 8.56
C TYR A 66 -3.14 -10.48 8.49
N PRO A 67 -3.42 -9.60 9.46
CA PRO A 67 -4.66 -8.84 9.51
C PRO A 67 -4.79 -7.79 8.41
N LEU A 68 -3.69 -7.40 7.76
CA LEU A 68 -3.67 -6.31 6.79
C LEU A 68 -4.25 -6.70 5.45
N GLU A 69 -5.03 -5.77 4.89
CA GLU A 69 -5.44 -5.74 3.49
C GLU A 69 -4.80 -4.52 2.82
N VAL A 70 -4.35 -4.69 1.58
CA VAL A 70 -3.69 -3.63 0.81
C VAL A 70 -4.50 -3.32 -0.43
N PHE A 71 -4.81 -2.05 -0.62
CA PHE A 71 -5.46 -1.53 -1.81
C PHE A 71 -4.52 -0.58 -2.55
N VAL A 72 -4.72 -0.45 -3.85
CA VAL A 72 -4.11 0.59 -4.65
C VAL A 72 -5.18 1.31 -5.45
N ALA A 73 -5.29 2.62 -5.24
CA ALA A 73 -6.05 3.52 -6.10
C ALA A 73 -5.09 4.05 -7.17
N VAL A 74 -5.40 3.77 -8.41
CA VAL A 74 -4.58 4.15 -9.57
C VAL A 74 -5.19 5.38 -10.22
N ARG A 75 -4.40 6.45 -10.33
CA ARG A 75 -4.73 7.64 -11.10
C ARG A 75 -4.06 7.59 -12.48
N LYS A 76 -2.75 7.29 -12.50
CA LYS A 76 -1.96 7.31 -13.73
C LYS A 76 -0.87 6.24 -13.70
N ALA A 77 -1.02 5.22 -14.49
CA ALA A 77 -0.05 4.13 -14.58
C ALA A 77 0.03 3.56 -15.99
N ASP A 78 1.22 3.11 -16.38
CA ASP A 78 1.41 2.38 -17.62
C ASP A 78 1.05 0.90 -17.41
N GLY A 79 0.09 0.41 -18.18
CA GLY A 79 -0.35 -0.98 -18.13
C GLY A 79 -1.40 -1.29 -17.07
N LEU A 80 -1.99 -0.25 -16.42
CA LEU A 80 -3.11 -0.43 -15.49
C LEU A 80 -4.04 0.77 -15.56
N ASP A 81 -5.32 0.52 -15.83
CA ASP A 81 -6.34 1.57 -15.93
C ASP A 81 -6.58 2.26 -14.58
N PRO A 82 -7.03 3.53 -14.59
CA PRO A 82 -7.51 4.20 -13.39
C PRO A 82 -8.61 3.40 -12.69
N GLY A 83 -8.48 3.27 -11.37
CA GLY A 83 -9.43 2.47 -10.57
C GLY A 83 -8.90 2.13 -9.19
N VAL A 84 -9.72 1.43 -8.43
CA VAL A 84 -9.35 0.86 -7.13
C VAL A 84 -9.17 -0.63 -7.26
N TYR A 85 -8.06 -1.13 -6.78
CA TYR A 85 -7.71 -2.54 -6.82
C TYR A 85 -7.31 -3.04 -5.44
N ARG A 86 -7.71 -4.27 -5.11
CA ARG A 86 -7.23 -5.00 -3.93
C ARG A 86 -6.04 -5.87 -4.34
N TYR A 87 -4.97 -5.80 -3.59
CA TYR A 87 -3.84 -6.71 -3.73
C TYR A 87 -4.12 -8.04 -3.04
N LEU A 88 -3.90 -9.12 -3.75
CA LEU A 88 -3.92 -10.48 -3.22
C LEU A 88 -2.48 -11.01 -3.21
N PRO A 89 -1.85 -11.13 -2.01
CA PRO A 89 -0.50 -11.65 -1.88
C PRO A 89 -0.34 -13.06 -2.46
N ASP A 90 -1.36 -13.89 -2.24
CA ASP A 90 -1.44 -15.21 -2.85
C ASP A 90 -1.66 -15.09 -4.37
N GLY A 91 -0.66 -15.58 -5.10
CA GLY A 91 -0.64 -15.47 -6.55
C GLY A 91 -0.14 -14.11 -7.06
N HIS A 92 0.21 -13.15 -6.19
CA HIS A 92 0.74 -11.84 -6.57
C HIS A 92 -0.10 -11.17 -7.65
N LYS A 93 -1.35 -10.84 -7.31
CA LYS A 93 -2.35 -10.34 -8.26
C LYS A 93 -3.21 -9.22 -7.69
N LEU A 94 -3.87 -8.51 -8.59
CA LEU A 94 -4.87 -7.49 -8.25
C LEU A 94 -6.27 -7.99 -8.59
N VAL A 95 -7.24 -7.58 -7.79
CA VAL A 95 -8.67 -7.67 -8.11
C VAL A 95 -9.24 -6.27 -8.17
N LYS A 96 -9.86 -5.92 -9.30
CA LYS A 96 -10.50 -4.63 -9.48
C LYS A 96 -11.75 -4.52 -8.61
N ILE A 97 -11.86 -3.44 -7.85
CA ILE A 97 -12.97 -3.12 -6.95
C ILE A 97 -13.87 -2.05 -7.56
N LYS A 98 -13.27 -0.99 -8.13
CA LYS A 98 -13.98 0.14 -8.76
C LYS A 98 -13.25 0.61 -10.00
N ASP A 99 -14.00 1.17 -10.94
CA ASP A 99 -13.47 1.89 -12.10
C ASP A 99 -13.29 3.39 -11.79
N GLY A 100 -12.39 4.02 -12.54
CA GLY A 100 -12.17 5.46 -12.53
C GLY A 100 -11.23 5.96 -11.45
N ASP A 101 -10.75 7.17 -11.65
CA ASP A 101 -9.83 7.86 -10.73
C ASP A 101 -10.59 8.36 -9.49
N VAL A 102 -10.19 7.87 -8.33
CA VAL A 102 -10.74 8.27 -7.02
C VAL A 102 -9.79 9.14 -6.21
N SER A 103 -8.66 9.57 -6.78
CA SER A 103 -7.60 10.30 -6.06
C SER A 103 -8.11 11.58 -5.41
N LYS A 104 -8.97 12.34 -6.11
CA LYS A 104 -9.61 13.55 -5.58
C LYS A 104 -10.57 13.25 -4.43
N ALA A 105 -11.28 12.13 -4.48
CA ALA A 105 -12.15 11.72 -3.38
C ALA A 105 -11.33 11.32 -2.15
N ILE A 106 -10.24 10.55 -2.34
CA ILE A 106 -9.30 10.21 -1.26
C ILE A 106 -8.68 11.48 -0.66
N MET A 107 -8.26 12.45 -1.49
CA MET A 107 -7.69 13.71 -1.04
C MET A 107 -8.64 14.47 -0.10
N LYS A 108 -9.93 14.54 -0.44
CA LYS A 108 -10.94 15.18 0.42
C LYS A 108 -11.05 14.51 1.77
N GLU A 109 -11.15 13.19 1.78
CA GLU A 109 -11.23 12.40 3.01
C GLU A 109 -9.90 12.38 3.79
N ALA A 110 -8.79 12.62 3.12
CA ALA A 110 -7.46 12.84 3.73
C ALA A 110 -7.25 14.30 4.15
N LEU A 111 -8.28 14.99 4.62
CA LEU A 111 -8.26 16.35 5.16
C LEU A 111 -7.68 17.39 4.18
N TRP A 112 -8.03 17.28 2.90
CA TRP A 112 -7.63 18.18 1.83
C TRP A 112 -6.12 18.26 1.58
N GLN A 113 -5.40 17.18 1.84
CA GLN A 113 -3.97 17.08 1.56
C GLN A 113 -3.73 16.95 0.04
N GLU A 114 -3.55 18.08 -0.66
CA GLU A 114 -3.53 18.18 -2.12
C GLU A 114 -2.55 17.25 -2.83
N TRP A 115 -1.41 16.91 -2.19
CA TRP A 115 -0.44 16.00 -2.79
C TRP A 115 -0.97 14.58 -2.98
N VAL A 116 -2.06 14.21 -2.31
CA VAL A 116 -2.71 12.91 -2.47
C VAL A 116 -3.26 12.76 -3.89
N GLU A 117 -4.02 13.75 -4.37
CA GLU A 117 -4.58 13.69 -5.73
C GLU A 117 -3.53 13.86 -6.83
N LYS A 118 -2.36 14.43 -6.52
CA LYS A 118 -1.27 14.68 -7.47
C LYS A 118 -0.33 13.47 -7.63
N SER A 119 -0.46 12.46 -6.79
CA SER A 119 0.34 11.23 -6.87
C SER A 119 -0.10 10.35 -8.04
N ALA A 120 0.78 9.48 -8.51
CA ALA A 120 0.44 8.53 -9.59
C ALA A 120 -0.49 7.42 -9.10
N ILE A 121 -0.23 6.91 -7.90
CA ILE A 121 -1.06 5.92 -7.21
C ILE A 121 -1.16 6.27 -5.72
N ILE A 122 -2.14 5.68 -5.05
CA ILE A 122 -2.31 5.79 -3.60
C ILE A 122 -2.46 4.36 -3.05
N ILE A 123 -1.49 3.92 -2.23
CA ILE A 123 -1.61 2.67 -1.49
C ILE A 123 -2.39 2.96 -0.22
N VAL A 124 -3.41 2.16 0.05
CA VAL A 124 -4.25 2.28 1.25
C VAL A 124 -4.22 0.97 2.00
N TYR A 125 -3.86 1.05 3.26
CA TYR A 125 -3.90 -0.08 4.18
C TYR A 125 -5.18 -0.08 4.97
N SER A 126 -5.79 -1.25 5.10
CA SER A 126 -6.80 -1.52 6.11
C SER A 126 -6.45 -2.78 6.89
N ALA A 127 -7.16 -3.01 7.99
CA ALA A 127 -7.02 -4.23 8.77
C ALA A 127 -8.36 -4.86 9.11
N VAL A 128 -8.36 -6.19 9.20
CA VAL A 128 -9.38 -7.00 9.84
C VAL A 128 -8.86 -7.37 11.23
N PHE A 129 -9.09 -6.51 12.22
CA PHE A 129 -8.57 -6.67 13.59
C PHE A 129 -8.87 -8.03 14.18
N GLY A 130 -10.07 -8.59 13.91
CA GLY A 130 -10.49 -9.90 14.39
C GLY A 130 -9.53 -11.04 14.06
N ARG A 131 -8.73 -10.93 12.97
CA ARG A 131 -7.71 -11.93 12.63
C ARG A 131 -6.58 -12.03 13.67
N THR A 132 -6.37 -10.98 14.46
CA THR A 132 -5.30 -10.94 15.48
C THR A 132 -5.88 -10.98 16.89
N THR A 133 -6.99 -10.27 17.12
CA THR A 133 -7.56 -10.14 18.47
C THR A 133 -8.18 -11.43 18.99
N TRP A 134 -8.67 -12.34 18.13
CA TRP A 134 -9.18 -13.64 18.59
C TRP A 134 -8.11 -14.45 19.36
N LYS A 135 -6.84 -14.27 19.01
CA LYS A 135 -5.71 -14.98 19.65
C LYS A 135 -5.07 -14.18 20.78
N TYR A 136 -4.97 -12.84 20.59
CA TYR A 136 -4.18 -11.97 21.49
C TYR A 136 -5.03 -10.99 22.30
N GLY A 137 -6.37 -11.09 22.23
CA GLY A 137 -7.27 -10.16 22.90
C GLY A 137 -7.00 -8.71 22.50
N GLU A 138 -7.19 -7.77 23.41
CA GLU A 138 -6.96 -6.33 23.18
C GLU A 138 -5.50 -6.01 22.78
N ARG A 139 -4.54 -6.77 23.29
CA ARG A 139 -3.13 -6.59 22.90
C ARG A 139 -2.91 -6.77 21.39
N GLY A 140 -3.74 -7.59 20.75
CA GLY A 140 -3.74 -7.79 19.30
C GLY A 140 -3.92 -6.52 18.50
N ILE A 141 -4.64 -5.52 19.03
CA ILE A 141 -4.82 -4.21 18.39
C ILE A 141 -3.48 -3.51 18.19
N GLN A 142 -2.62 -3.51 19.22
CA GLN A 142 -1.29 -2.91 19.11
C GLN A 142 -0.40 -3.64 18.10
N TYR A 143 -0.52 -4.98 18.01
CA TYR A 143 0.24 -5.76 17.03
C TYR A 143 -0.15 -5.42 15.60
N VAL A 144 -1.44 -5.15 15.33
CA VAL A 144 -1.90 -4.70 14.02
C VAL A 144 -1.28 -3.35 13.65
N TYR A 145 -1.23 -2.39 14.58
CA TYR A 145 -0.58 -1.10 14.33
C TYR A 145 0.93 -1.20 14.12
N MET A 146 1.60 -2.10 14.84
CA MET A 146 3.03 -2.38 14.60
C MET A 146 3.23 -2.97 13.20
N GLU A 147 2.41 -3.94 12.80
CA GLU A 147 2.51 -4.58 11.50
C GLU A 147 2.32 -3.60 10.35
N VAL A 148 1.32 -2.71 10.41
CA VAL A 148 1.12 -1.72 9.35
C VAL A 148 2.31 -0.76 9.24
N GLY A 149 2.94 -0.40 10.35
CA GLY A 149 4.19 0.38 10.36
C GLY A 149 5.33 -0.34 9.65
N HIS A 150 5.54 -1.63 9.93
CA HIS A 150 6.55 -2.45 9.26
C HIS A 150 6.32 -2.53 7.75
N SER A 151 5.08 -2.85 7.36
CA SER A 151 4.69 -2.99 5.96
C SER A 151 4.81 -1.66 5.18
N ALA A 152 4.33 -0.56 5.77
CA ALA A 152 4.43 0.77 5.17
C ALA A 152 5.89 1.23 5.02
N GLN A 153 6.75 0.93 5.99
CA GLN A 153 8.18 1.24 5.89
C GLN A 153 8.85 0.46 4.76
N ASN A 154 8.49 -0.81 4.54
CA ASN A 154 8.98 -1.57 3.39
C ASN A 154 8.62 -0.86 2.06
N VAL A 155 7.39 -0.37 1.92
CA VAL A 155 6.95 0.40 0.75
C VAL A 155 7.76 1.70 0.61
N CYS A 156 7.98 2.42 1.71
CA CYS A 156 8.77 3.66 1.69
C CYS A 156 10.21 3.43 1.21
N LEU A 157 10.85 2.37 1.68
CA LEU A 157 12.20 2.01 1.27
C LEU A 157 12.22 1.53 -0.19
N GLN A 158 11.27 0.69 -0.57
CA GLN A 158 11.17 0.20 -1.94
C GLN A 158 10.91 1.34 -2.94
N ALA A 159 10.06 2.32 -2.58
CA ALA A 159 9.84 3.49 -3.42
C ALA A 159 11.15 4.23 -3.73
N VAL A 160 11.98 4.49 -2.71
CA VAL A 160 13.30 5.13 -2.91
C VAL A 160 14.20 4.28 -3.81
N SER A 161 14.23 2.96 -3.61
CA SER A 161 15.04 2.05 -4.46
C SER A 161 14.61 2.08 -5.93
N LEU A 162 13.33 2.37 -6.20
CA LEU A 162 12.76 2.51 -7.55
C LEU A 162 12.87 3.93 -8.14
N GLY A 163 13.48 4.87 -7.42
CA GLY A 163 13.51 6.29 -7.83
C GLY A 163 12.15 6.99 -7.68
N LEU A 164 11.25 6.41 -6.91
CA LEU A 164 9.95 6.96 -6.57
C LEU A 164 9.98 7.63 -5.19
N ALA A 165 8.93 8.36 -4.91
CA ALA A 165 8.77 9.04 -3.63
C ALA A 165 7.39 8.77 -3.04
N THR A 166 7.31 8.85 -1.71
CA THR A 166 6.07 8.69 -0.96
C THR A 166 6.10 9.46 0.36
N THR A 167 4.95 9.61 0.96
CA THR A 167 4.77 10.03 2.35
C THR A 167 3.66 9.19 2.99
N THR A 168 3.74 9.02 4.30
CA THR A 168 2.72 8.29 5.06
C THR A 168 1.72 9.25 5.67
N ILE A 169 0.43 8.94 5.60
CA ILE A 169 -0.68 9.74 6.09
C ILE A 169 -1.54 8.88 7.02
N GLY A 170 -1.62 9.29 8.29
CA GLY A 170 -2.53 8.72 9.29
C GLY A 170 -3.71 9.65 9.61
N ALA A 171 -3.73 10.87 9.07
CA ALA A 171 -4.79 11.85 9.33
C ALA A 171 -5.81 11.86 8.17
N PHE A 172 -6.95 11.20 8.37
CA PHE A 172 -8.05 11.11 7.40
C PHE A 172 -9.36 10.74 8.10
N ASN A 173 -10.48 10.84 7.37
CA ASN A 173 -11.79 10.38 7.78
C ASN A 173 -11.94 8.88 7.46
N ASP A 174 -11.99 8.03 8.48
CA ASP A 174 -12.06 6.58 8.32
C ASP A 174 -13.28 6.14 7.51
N ALA A 175 -14.46 6.65 7.82
CA ALA A 175 -15.71 6.28 7.14
C ALA A 175 -15.68 6.71 5.66
N GLY A 176 -15.12 7.90 5.37
CA GLY A 176 -14.95 8.42 4.03
C GLY A 176 -13.99 7.57 3.21
N ILE A 177 -12.80 7.26 3.74
CA ILE A 177 -11.81 6.40 3.05
C ILE A 177 -12.39 5.00 2.81
N LYS A 178 -13.06 4.41 3.81
CA LYS A 178 -13.72 3.11 3.68
C LYS A 178 -14.72 3.09 2.52
N SER A 179 -15.56 4.12 2.42
CA SER A 179 -16.55 4.28 1.35
C SER A 179 -15.91 4.47 -0.02
N VAL A 180 -14.92 5.38 -0.13
CA VAL A 180 -14.23 5.68 -1.39
C VAL A 180 -13.53 4.45 -1.95
N ILE A 181 -12.80 3.71 -1.11
CA ILE A 181 -12.08 2.49 -1.50
C ILE A 181 -13.02 1.31 -1.77
N GLY A 182 -14.18 1.27 -1.14
CA GLY A 182 -15.10 0.12 -1.21
C GLY A 182 -14.65 -1.03 -0.31
N MET A 183 -14.21 -0.70 0.91
CA MET A 183 -13.81 -1.69 1.91
C MET A 183 -15.02 -2.43 2.47
N LYS A 184 -14.79 -3.65 2.96
CA LYS A 184 -15.81 -4.45 3.65
C LYS A 184 -16.13 -3.87 5.02
N GLU A 185 -17.27 -4.28 5.59
CA GLU A 185 -17.71 -3.77 6.90
C GLU A 185 -16.69 -3.99 8.02
N ASN A 186 -16.04 -5.16 8.03
CA ASN A 186 -15.05 -5.54 9.04
C ASN A 186 -13.62 -5.04 8.75
N GLU A 187 -13.44 -4.22 7.72
CA GLU A 187 -12.16 -3.61 7.37
C GLU A 187 -12.09 -2.18 7.91
N THR A 188 -11.01 -1.84 8.60
CA THR A 188 -10.75 -0.50 9.14
C THR A 188 -9.54 0.10 8.42
N PRO A 189 -9.65 1.28 7.78
CA PRO A 189 -8.51 1.94 7.17
C PRO A 189 -7.50 2.37 8.25
N LEU A 190 -6.20 2.24 7.94
CA LEU A 190 -5.13 2.51 8.90
C LEU A 190 -4.09 3.51 8.39
N TYR A 191 -3.75 3.47 7.10
CA TYR A 191 -2.67 4.25 6.55
C TYR A 191 -2.86 4.51 5.06
N ILE A 192 -2.44 5.69 4.59
CA ILE A 192 -2.48 6.09 3.19
C ILE A 192 -1.07 6.50 2.76
N LEU A 193 -0.63 5.98 1.63
CA LEU A 193 0.68 6.27 1.03
C LEU A 193 0.49 6.71 -0.43
N PRO A 194 0.41 8.01 -0.72
CA PRO A 194 0.52 8.51 -2.09
C PRO A 194 1.94 8.27 -2.61
N VAL A 195 2.05 7.73 -3.82
CA VAL A 195 3.32 7.40 -4.47
C VAL A 195 3.36 8.01 -5.86
N GLY A 196 4.53 8.56 -6.22
CA GLY A 196 4.75 9.14 -7.54
C GLY A 196 6.22 9.42 -7.81
N ILE A 197 6.51 9.99 -8.98
CA ILE A 197 7.84 10.46 -9.36
C ILE A 197 8.07 11.80 -8.64
N PRO A 198 9.16 11.98 -7.88
CA PRO A 198 9.44 13.25 -7.21
C PRO A 198 9.75 14.35 -8.23
N LYS A 199 9.33 15.62 -7.90
CA LYS A 199 9.78 16.81 -8.62
C LYS A 199 11.19 17.17 -8.26
#